data_cd8275ffe409131baa9b1f702a647460
#
_entry.id   cd8275ffe409131baa9b1f702a647460
#
_cell.length_a   1.000
_cell.length_b   1.000
_cell.length_c   1.000
_cell.angle_alpha   90.00
_cell.angle_beta   90.00
_cell.angle_gamma   90.00
#
_symmetry.space_group_name_H-M   'P 1'
#
loop_
_entity.id
_entity.type
_entity.pdbx_description
1 polymer ?
#
loop_
_entity_poly.entity_id
_entity_poly.type
_entity_poly.pdbx_seq_one_letter_code
_entity_poly.pdbx_strand_id
1 'polypeptide(L)'
;MLGRHFLTLACAVAIAIAAPYTVTAATPPDQLVIAVNMSSMRGLDPHELNQFESAEVVANLYERLIVLPADKINEPQPGLAESWTISEDGKTFTFKIRSGVTFHSGNALTAKDVEWSLRRLVKHGLAPSTDLRQWGFSADNVDSLIRATDDQTLVLETPEVWNADLILLSLASFSTSILDSTFLADKAKNDDMGREFLQTADAGSGPYSLRSWRANELLIAEAYADYWQGEPAMRRVILRHLPESSAQRLQIEAGDMDVATRLSSTDLSALEAGGNVQIQKTPGFGFYYLALNQKDEILSNPKVREAFRYLIDYDGLSSTVMKYYGIKQQTIIPGGLAGASTENPYKLDIDKAKQLLTEAGYADGFSKIYFATPVTPEYEVAQSLQANAAKAGIKLDLQGGDHIGKFRERAFEIFSARSGERLPDPHAVLASYATNANNADDAKLTGLLAWRSAWDVPKEIQDMVLAAAHETDKAKRNDLYAKINKVYLESSPALITSFQRTDAKAVRNDVKGYTGHSTWLTRWDTVTKGD
;
A
#
# COMPACT_ATOMS: atom_id res chain seq x y z
N MET A 1 61.28 43.28 69.65
CA MET A 1 60.57 43.87 68.57
C MET A 1 60.01 42.74 67.74
N LEU A 2 58.71 42.70 67.51
CA LEU A 2 57.92 41.58 67.00
C LEU A 2 58.13 41.42 65.49
N GLY A 3 58.44 40.19 65.04
CA GLY A 3 58.36 39.77 63.60
C GLY A 3 57.11 38.89 63.38
N ARG A 4 56.21 39.36 62.56
CA ARG A 4 54.99 38.64 62.11
C ARG A 4 55.30 37.72 60.97
N HIS A 5 55.10 36.41 61.15
CA HIS A 5 55.03 35.45 60.06
C HIS A 5 53.64 35.40 59.44
N PHE A 6 53.51 35.65 58.15
CA PHE A 6 52.28 35.40 57.37
C PHE A 6 52.40 34.01 56.74
N LEU A 7 51.50 33.11 57.15
CA LEU A 7 51.27 31.82 56.49
C LEU A 7 50.23 32.04 55.40
N THR A 8 50.64 31.86 54.15
CA THR A 8 49.74 31.85 52.99
C THR A 8 49.22 30.44 52.79
N LEU A 9 47.92 30.20 53.00
CA LEU A 9 47.23 28.94 52.71
C LEU A 9 46.76 29.00 51.26
N ALA A 10 47.30 28.15 50.38
CA ALA A 10 46.86 27.99 49.00
C ALA A 10 45.70 26.95 48.96
N CYS A 11 44.46 27.41 48.75
CA CYS A 11 43.32 26.54 48.44
C CYS A 11 43.36 26.14 46.95
N ALA A 12 43.69 24.88 46.68
CA ALA A 12 43.50 24.28 45.36
C ALA A 12 42.01 23.95 45.14
N VAL A 13 41.31 24.70 44.31
CA VAL A 13 39.97 24.38 43.86
C VAL A 13 40.07 23.37 42.72
N ALA A 14 39.73 22.12 42.97
CA ALA A 14 39.56 21.11 41.92
C ALA A 14 38.21 21.34 41.20
N ILE A 15 38.29 21.90 39.99
CA ILE A 15 37.14 21.97 39.10
C ILE A 15 36.92 20.58 38.50
N ALA A 16 35.93 19.85 39.00
CA ALA A 16 35.44 18.64 38.35
C ALA A 16 34.71 19.05 37.09
N ILE A 17 35.30 18.83 35.93
CA ILE A 17 34.63 18.94 34.64
C ILE A 17 33.64 17.78 34.56
N ALA A 18 32.35 18.04 34.87
CA ALA A 18 31.26 17.13 34.58
C ALA A 18 31.10 17.10 33.04
N ALA A 19 31.54 16.03 32.40
CA ALA A 19 31.18 15.78 31.02
C ALA A 19 29.65 15.73 30.94
N PRO A 20 29.03 16.44 29.98
CA PRO A 20 27.58 16.32 29.77
C PRO A 20 27.31 14.88 29.34
N TYR A 21 26.73 14.07 30.22
CA TYR A 21 26.06 12.86 29.80
C TYR A 21 24.85 13.32 28.99
N THR A 22 24.95 13.27 27.67
CA THR A 22 23.79 13.29 26.81
C THR A 22 23.04 12.00 27.08
N VAL A 23 22.08 12.04 28.01
CA VAL A 23 21.07 11.01 28.13
C VAL A 23 20.22 11.16 26.88
N THR A 24 20.53 10.40 25.85
CA THR A 24 19.60 10.16 24.76
C THR A 24 18.41 9.46 25.39
N ALA A 25 17.28 10.14 25.51
CA ALA A 25 16.05 9.56 26.03
C ALA A 25 15.55 8.55 24.98
N ALA A 26 16.04 7.32 25.06
CA ALA A 26 15.53 6.24 24.25
C ALA A 26 14.07 5.98 24.62
N THR A 27 13.22 5.68 23.62
CA THR A 27 11.86 5.23 23.86
C THR A 27 11.84 4.02 24.79
N PRO A 28 10.82 3.87 25.68
CA PRO A 28 10.77 2.74 26.62
C PRO A 28 10.90 1.38 25.91
N PRO A 29 11.51 0.37 26.54
CA PRO A 29 11.80 -0.92 25.91
C PRO A 29 10.55 -1.75 25.60
N ASP A 30 9.42 -1.46 26.24
CA ASP A 30 8.11 -2.09 26.03
C ASP A 30 7.15 -1.26 25.16
N GLN A 31 7.66 -0.22 24.51
CA GLN A 31 6.86 0.65 23.64
C GLN A 31 7.50 0.79 22.27
N LEU A 32 6.69 0.73 21.22
CA LEU A 32 7.08 1.03 19.84
C LEU A 32 6.50 2.39 19.43
N VAL A 33 7.37 3.34 19.09
CA VAL A 33 6.96 4.70 18.69
C VAL A 33 7.23 4.90 17.19
N ILE A 34 6.16 5.13 16.42
CA ILE A 34 6.19 5.25 14.97
C ILE A 34 5.80 6.66 14.56
N ALA A 35 6.65 7.35 13.79
CA ALA A 35 6.31 8.61 13.18
C ALA A 35 5.54 8.37 11.87
N VAL A 36 4.34 8.94 11.73
CA VAL A 36 3.49 8.82 10.54
C VAL A 36 2.87 10.15 10.16
N ASN A 37 2.52 10.32 8.90
CA ASN A 37 1.63 11.39 8.47
C ASN A 37 0.17 10.88 8.52
N MET A 38 -0.59 11.31 9.53
CA MET A 38 -1.98 10.91 9.75
C MET A 38 -3.00 11.72 8.93
N SER A 39 -2.59 12.71 8.16
CA SER A 39 -3.53 13.64 7.48
C SER A 39 -4.49 12.93 6.51
N SER A 40 -4.13 11.73 6.02
CA SER A 40 -4.98 10.92 5.15
C SER A 40 -5.89 9.94 5.90
N MET A 41 -5.65 9.69 7.20
CA MET A 41 -6.44 8.73 7.98
C MET A 41 -7.85 9.29 8.23
N ARG A 42 -8.88 8.56 7.79
CA ARG A 42 -10.29 8.98 7.87
C ARG A 42 -11.09 8.21 8.91
N GLY A 43 -10.66 7.01 9.27
CA GLY A 43 -11.35 6.11 10.18
C GLY A 43 -10.55 4.82 10.39
N LEU A 44 -11.11 3.91 11.17
CA LEU A 44 -10.51 2.58 11.45
C LEU A 44 -11.45 1.42 11.08
N ASP A 45 -12.58 1.70 10.42
CA ASP A 45 -13.45 0.66 9.87
C ASP A 45 -12.74 -0.05 8.69
N PRO A 46 -12.34 -1.33 8.81
CA PRO A 46 -11.62 -2.04 7.75
C PRO A 46 -12.43 -2.15 6.45
N HIS A 47 -13.75 -2.08 6.52
CA HIS A 47 -14.64 -2.18 5.37
C HIS A 47 -14.83 -0.84 4.63
N GLU A 48 -14.25 0.26 5.12
CA GLU A 48 -14.27 1.58 4.50
C GLU A 48 -12.90 2.09 4.07
N LEU A 49 -11.85 1.56 4.68
CA LEU A 49 -10.50 2.07 4.52
C LEU A 49 -9.95 1.91 3.10
N ASN A 50 -9.30 2.98 2.67
CA ASN A 50 -8.61 3.03 1.38
C ASN A 50 -7.21 3.66 1.51
N GLN A 51 -6.76 3.93 2.74
CA GLN A 51 -5.50 4.61 3.05
C GLN A 51 -4.46 3.62 3.61
N PHE A 52 -3.24 3.75 3.14
CA PHE A 52 -2.12 2.86 3.53
C PHE A 52 -1.76 3.00 5.01
N GLU A 53 -1.83 4.21 5.55
CA GLU A 53 -1.52 4.51 6.95
C GLU A 53 -2.48 3.81 7.92
N SER A 54 -3.76 3.74 7.56
CA SER A 54 -4.78 3.03 8.33
C SER A 54 -4.66 1.51 8.19
N ALA A 55 -4.17 1.00 7.04
CA ALA A 55 -4.06 -0.44 6.80
C ALA A 55 -3.10 -1.13 7.79
N GLU A 56 -1.95 -0.51 8.12
CA GLU A 56 -1.03 -1.05 9.13
C GLU A 56 -1.67 -1.10 10.53
N VAL A 57 -2.46 -0.09 10.90
CA VAL A 57 -3.20 -0.08 12.17
C VAL A 57 -4.22 -1.21 12.19
N VAL A 58 -5.07 -1.30 11.16
CA VAL A 58 -6.11 -2.33 11.03
C VAL A 58 -5.52 -3.74 11.02
N ALA A 59 -4.35 -3.94 10.39
CA ALA A 59 -3.67 -5.24 10.38
C ALA A 59 -3.31 -5.75 11.78
N ASN A 60 -3.22 -4.87 12.77
CA ASN A 60 -2.87 -5.18 14.15
C ASN A 60 -4.06 -5.15 15.12
N LEU A 61 -5.15 -4.45 14.77
CA LEU A 61 -6.39 -4.46 15.56
C LEU A 61 -7.31 -5.64 15.18
N TYR A 62 -7.24 -6.11 13.92
CA TYR A 62 -8.14 -7.12 13.37
C TYR A 62 -7.39 -8.30 12.80
N GLU A 63 -8.08 -9.41 12.69
CA GLU A 63 -7.59 -10.62 12.03
C GLU A 63 -8.44 -11.01 10.82
N ARG A 64 -7.92 -11.90 10.00
CA ARG A 64 -8.51 -12.36 8.73
C ARG A 64 -8.51 -13.90 8.69
N LEU A 65 -9.32 -14.48 7.82
CA LEU A 65 -9.33 -15.93 7.60
C LEU A 65 -7.97 -16.46 7.18
N ILE A 66 -7.34 -15.75 6.26
CA ILE A 66 -6.07 -16.09 5.62
C ILE A 66 -5.05 -15.01 5.97
N VAL A 67 -3.81 -15.40 6.17
CA VAL A 67 -2.69 -14.48 6.35
C VAL A 67 -1.63 -14.69 5.27
N LEU A 68 -0.87 -13.64 4.98
CA LEU A 68 0.28 -13.66 4.08
C LEU A 68 1.50 -13.21 4.88
N PRO A 69 2.42 -14.12 5.24
CA PRO A 69 3.68 -13.72 5.86
C PRO A 69 4.53 -12.86 4.92
N ALA A 70 5.27 -11.90 5.45
CA ALA A 70 6.07 -10.97 4.65
C ALA A 70 7.14 -11.67 3.77
N ASP A 71 7.63 -12.82 4.20
CA ASP A 71 8.60 -13.67 3.47
C ASP A 71 7.94 -14.70 2.53
N LYS A 72 6.59 -14.85 2.61
CA LYS A 72 5.78 -15.80 1.80
C LYS A 72 4.54 -15.12 1.26
N ILE A 73 4.71 -13.96 0.67
CA ILE A 73 3.64 -13.05 0.28
C ILE A 73 2.65 -13.65 -0.73
N ASN A 74 3.04 -14.66 -1.50
CA ASN A 74 2.22 -15.33 -2.51
C ASN A 74 1.69 -16.69 -2.04
N GLU A 75 1.87 -17.04 -0.77
CA GLU A 75 1.48 -18.32 -0.21
C GLU A 75 0.44 -18.10 0.90
N PRO A 76 -0.87 -18.25 0.62
CA PRO A 76 -1.91 -18.19 1.64
C PRO A 76 -1.63 -19.14 2.81
N GLN A 77 -1.63 -18.64 4.03
CA GLN A 77 -1.40 -19.39 5.26
C GLN A 77 -2.63 -19.31 6.18
N PRO A 78 -2.83 -20.30 7.08
CA PRO A 78 -3.87 -20.26 8.07
C PRO A 78 -3.81 -19.01 8.98
N GLY A 79 -4.94 -18.30 9.08
CA GLY A 79 -5.20 -17.23 10.05
C GLY A 79 -6.27 -17.66 11.04
N LEU A 80 -7.43 -16.99 11.04
CA LEU A 80 -8.61 -17.42 11.78
C LEU A 80 -9.21 -18.72 11.22
N ALA A 81 -8.99 -19.02 9.93
CA ALA A 81 -9.24 -20.36 9.41
C ALA A 81 -8.02 -21.25 9.72
N GLU A 82 -8.23 -22.36 10.45
CA GLU A 82 -7.18 -23.38 10.69
C GLU A 82 -6.83 -24.13 9.42
N SER A 83 -7.82 -24.38 8.56
CA SER A 83 -7.71 -25.10 7.29
C SER A 83 -8.90 -24.77 6.39
N TRP A 84 -8.76 -25.15 5.14
CA TRP A 84 -9.86 -25.06 4.16
C TRP A 84 -9.78 -26.20 3.15
N THR A 85 -10.90 -26.47 2.52
CA THR A 85 -11.03 -27.37 1.38
C THR A 85 -11.75 -26.67 0.24
N ILE A 86 -11.46 -27.09 -0.98
CA ILE A 86 -12.11 -26.56 -2.19
C ILE A 86 -12.79 -27.75 -2.88
N SER A 87 -14.04 -27.56 -3.30
CA SER A 87 -14.80 -28.60 -4.02
C SER A 87 -14.15 -28.92 -5.38
N GLU A 88 -14.46 -30.09 -5.92
CA GLU A 88 -13.91 -30.54 -7.21
C GLU A 88 -14.29 -29.61 -8.38
N ASP A 89 -15.46 -28.96 -8.30
CA ASP A 89 -15.88 -27.96 -9.29
C ASP A 89 -15.22 -26.59 -9.13
N GLY A 90 -14.39 -26.40 -8.09
CA GLY A 90 -13.64 -25.18 -7.81
C GLY A 90 -14.46 -24.00 -7.30
N LYS A 91 -15.73 -24.18 -6.97
CA LYS A 91 -16.63 -23.08 -6.58
C LYS A 91 -16.84 -22.93 -5.09
N THR A 92 -16.77 -24.02 -4.33
CA THR A 92 -17.09 -24.02 -2.90
C THR A 92 -15.84 -24.13 -2.05
N PHE A 93 -15.63 -23.14 -1.20
CA PHE A 93 -14.57 -23.08 -0.21
C PHE A 93 -15.17 -23.34 1.16
N THR A 94 -14.74 -24.37 1.86
CA THR A 94 -15.17 -24.68 3.23
C THR A 94 -14.01 -24.43 4.18
N PHE A 95 -14.18 -23.47 5.08
CA PHE A 95 -13.18 -23.07 6.06
C PHE A 95 -13.54 -23.62 7.45
N LYS A 96 -12.55 -24.19 8.13
CA LYS A 96 -12.65 -24.52 9.54
C LYS A 96 -12.14 -23.35 10.37
N ILE A 97 -13.02 -22.73 11.14
CA ILE A 97 -12.72 -21.55 11.98
C ILE A 97 -12.10 -22.01 13.29
N ARG A 98 -11.05 -21.33 13.70
CA ARG A 98 -10.30 -21.59 14.94
C ARG A 98 -11.17 -21.39 16.17
N SER A 99 -11.14 -22.33 17.10
CA SER A 99 -11.81 -22.22 18.39
C SER A 99 -10.91 -21.51 19.43
N GLY A 100 -11.51 -20.91 20.46
CA GLY A 100 -10.79 -20.27 21.56
C GLY A 100 -10.21 -18.90 21.25
N VAL A 101 -10.54 -18.31 20.10
CA VAL A 101 -10.24 -16.91 19.79
C VAL A 101 -11.28 -16.01 20.42
N THR A 102 -10.84 -14.92 21.08
CA THR A 102 -11.73 -13.91 21.66
C THR A 102 -11.50 -12.56 21.01
N PHE A 103 -12.56 -11.79 20.88
CA PHE A 103 -12.49 -10.38 20.51
C PHE A 103 -12.04 -9.52 21.69
N HIS A 104 -11.62 -8.28 21.44
CA HIS A 104 -11.26 -7.30 22.46
C HIS A 104 -12.39 -6.99 23.44
N SER A 105 -13.63 -7.23 23.06
CA SER A 105 -14.82 -7.14 23.91
C SER A 105 -14.93 -8.27 24.95
N GLY A 106 -14.19 -9.38 24.74
CA GLY A 106 -14.30 -10.63 25.49
C GLY A 106 -15.26 -11.65 24.89
N ASN A 107 -16.01 -11.31 23.82
CA ASN A 107 -16.87 -12.24 23.10
C ASN A 107 -16.03 -13.31 22.37
N ALA A 108 -16.55 -14.55 22.31
CA ALA A 108 -15.92 -15.61 21.52
C ALA A 108 -16.14 -15.36 20.02
N LEU A 109 -15.09 -15.54 19.23
CA LEU A 109 -15.17 -15.47 17.77
C LEU A 109 -15.70 -16.79 17.20
N THR A 110 -16.68 -16.70 16.31
CA THR A 110 -17.32 -17.85 15.65
C THR A 110 -17.41 -17.65 14.13
N ALA A 111 -17.78 -18.71 13.42
CA ALA A 111 -18.06 -18.63 11.98
C ALA A 111 -19.22 -17.66 11.64
N LYS A 112 -20.10 -17.36 12.59
CA LYS A 112 -21.18 -16.36 12.40
C LYS A 112 -20.64 -14.95 12.31
N ASP A 113 -19.59 -14.63 13.06
CA ASP A 113 -18.91 -13.33 12.97
C ASP A 113 -18.20 -13.18 11.63
N VAL A 114 -17.60 -14.27 11.13
CA VAL A 114 -16.98 -14.33 9.80
C VAL A 114 -18.03 -14.11 8.71
N GLU A 115 -19.15 -14.84 8.75
CA GLU A 115 -20.27 -14.67 7.84
C GLU A 115 -20.76 -13.22 7.82
N TRP A 116 -21.06 -12.67 9.01
CA TRP A 116 -21.55 -11.31 9.16
C TRP A 116 -20.58 -10.28 8.60
N SER A 117 -19.29 -10.42 8.91
CA SER A 117 -18.24 -9.47 8.49
C SER A 117 -18.06 -9.44 6.97
N LEU A 118 -17.98 -10.61 6.33
CA LEU A 118 -17.83 -10.68 4.87
C LEU A 118 -19.09 -10.20 4.13
N ARG A 119 -20.28 -10.51 4.65
CA ARG A 119 -21.55 -9.98 4.14
C ARG A 119 -21.62 -8.45 4.31
N ARG A 120 -21.21 -7.92 5.48
CA ARG A 120 -21.15 -6.48 5.74
C ARG A 120 -20.27 -5.77 4.74
N LEU A 121 -19.06 -6.28 4.47
CA LEU A 121 -18.15 -5.73 3.47
C LEU A 121 -18.82 -5.61 2.09
N VAL A 122 -19.46 -6.66 1.62
CA VAL A 122 -20.13 -6.68 0.30
C VAL A 122 -21.33 -5.74 0.27
N LYS A 123 -22.18 -5.74 1.32
CA LYS A 123 -23.40 -4.92 1.42
C LYS A 123 -23.10 -3.42 1.53
N HIS A 124 -22.02 -3.04 2.20
CA HIS A 124 -21.59 -1.64 2.20
C HIS A 124 -21.26 -1.10 0.80
N GLY A 125 -20.76 -1.94 -0.08
CA GLY A 125 -20.51 -1.57 -1.48
C GLY A 125 -19.47 -0.46 -1.69
N LEU A 126 -18.66 -0.15 -0.66
CA LEU A 126 -17.59 0.86 -0.72
C LEU A 126 -16.35 0.30 -1.42
N ALA A 127 -15.35 1.15 -1.67
CA ALA A 127 -14.16 0.77 -2.42
C ALA A 127 -13.48 -0.54 -1.94
N PRO A 128 -13.35 -0.82 -0.63
CA PRO A 128 -12.77 -2.08 -0.16
C PRO A 128 -13.57 -3.33 -0.54
N SER A 129 -14.89 -3.20 -0.75
CA SER A 129 -15.74 -4.32 -1.14
C SER A 129 -15.37 -4.93 -2.50
N THR A 130 -14.60 -4.21 -3.32
CA THR A 130 -14.08 -4.72 -4.59
C THR A 130 -13.29 -6.01 -4.39
N ASP A 131 -12.64 -6.20 -3.24
CA ASP A 131 -11.87 -7.41 -2.94
C ASP A 131 -12.72 -8.70 -2.98
N LEU A 132 -14.04 -8.60 -2.77
CA LEU A 132 -14.97 -9.71 -2.96
C LEU A 132 -15.88 -9.52 -4.18
N ARG A 133 -16.38 -8.31 -4.44
CA ARG A 133 -17.35 -8.06 -5.51
C ARG A 133 -16.81 -8.38 -6.90
N GLN A 134 -15.52 -8.23 -7.14
CA GLN A 134 -14.88 -8.63 -8.40
C GLN A 134 -15.05 -10.12 -8.74
N TRP A 135 -15.32 -10.95 -7.75
CA TRP A 135 -15.54 -12.40 -7.90
C TRP A 135 -17.02 -12.79 -8.01
N GLY A 136 -17.89 -11.81 -8.27
CA GLY A 136 -19.31 -12.02 -8.49
C GLY A 136 -20.19 -11.89 -7.24
N PHE A 137 -19.63 -11.54 -6.09
CA PHE A 137 -20.45 -11.25 -4.90
C PHE A 137 -21.15 -9.90 -5.04
N SER A 138 -22.42 -9.86 -4.59
CA SER A 138 -23.26 -8.66 -4.60
C SER A 138 -24.14 -8.63 -3.34
N ALA A 139 -24.77 -7.48 -3.08
CA ALA A 139 -25.72 -7.37 -1.98
C ALA A 139 -26.89 -8.35 -2.12
N ASP A 140 -27.27 -8.72 -3.34
CA ASP A 140 -28.42 -9.59 -3.62
C ASP A 140 -28.11 -11.08 -3.42
N ASN A 141 -26.83 -11.50 -3.57
CA ASN A 141 -26.46 -12.92 -3.53
C ASN A 141 -25.60 -13.32 -2.33
N VAL A 142 -24.96 -12.37 -1.65
CA VAL A 142 -23.98 -12.66 -0.60
C VAL A 142 -24.56 -13.47 0.56
N ASP A 143 -25.83 -13.28 0.91
CA ASP A 143 -26.50 -14.02 2.00
C ASP A 143 -26.67 -15.52 1.69
N SER A 144 -26.78 -15.88 0.41
CA SER A 144 -26.84 -17.28 -0.01
C SER A 144 -25.46 -17.90 -0.24
N LEU A 145 -24.45 -17.08 -0.60
CA LEU A 145 -23.13 -17.55 -1.01
C LEU A 145 -22.11 -17.64 0.13
N ILE A 146 -22.29 -16.89 1.22
CA ILE A 146 -21.39 -16.91 2.38
C ILE A 146 -22.21 -17.30 3.61
N ARG A 147 -21.97 -18.50 4.18
CA ARG A 147 -22.81 -19.06 5.24
C ARG A 147 -22.00 -19.75 6.31
N ALA A 148 -22.28 -19.48 7.58
CA ALA A 148 -21.88 -20.31 8.70
C ALA A 148 -22.85 -21.50 8.81
N THR A 149 -22.36 -22.72 8.76
CA THR A 149 -23.19 -23.93 8.92
C THR A 149 -23.24 -24.37 10.38
N ASP A 150 -22.26 -24.01 11.15
CA ASP A 150 -22.17 -24.15 12.60
C ASP A 150 -21.19 -23.08 13.15
N ASP A 151 -20.85 -23.14 14.44
CA ASP A 151 -20.00 -22.12 15.08
C ASP A 151 -18.53 -22.16 14.59
N GLN A 152 -18.10 -23.24 13.91
CA GLN A 152 -16.73 -23.43 13.44
C GLN A 152 -16.59 -23.64 11.93
N THR A 153 -17.68 -23.68 11.18
CA THR A 153 -17.64 -23.96 9.75
C THR A 153 -18.24 -22.82 8.94
N LEU A 154 -17.44 -22.23 8.07
CA LEU A 154 -17.88 -21.25 7.08
C LEU A 154 -17.82 -21.87 5.68
N VAL A 155 -18.89 -21.72 4.92
CA VAL A 155 -18.95 -22.06 3.49
C VAL A 155 -19.04 -20.76 2.68
N LEU A 156 -18.14 -20.62 1.71
CA LEU A 156 -18.11 -19.54 0.73
C LEU A 156 -18.22 -20.17 -0.65
N GLU A 157 -19.22 -19.77 -1.42
CA GLU A 157 -19.48 -20.26 -2.77
C GLU A 157 -19.35 -19.11 -3.78
N THR A 158 -18.54 -19.28 -4.81
CA THR A 158 -18.40 -18.29 -5.88
C THR A 158 -19.38 -18.57 -7.02
N PRO A 159 -20.01 -17.54 -7.62
CA PRO A 159 -20.95 -17.74 -8.74
C PRO A 159 -20.33 -18.43 -9.95
N GLU A 160 -19.03 -18.20 -10.17
CA GLU A 160 -18.24 -18.74 -11.26
C GLU A 160 -16.97 -19.40 -10.73
N VAL A 161 -16.32 -20.22 -11.56
CA VAL A 161 -15.01 -20.80 -11.25
C VAL A 161 -13.92 -19.76 -11.48
N TRP A 162 -13.20 -19.43 -10.43
CA TRP A 162 -12.02 -18.57 -10.46
C TRP A 162 -10.78 -19.37 -10.08
N ASN A 163 -9.61 -18.85 -10.42
CA ASN A 163 -8.38 -19.39 -9.82
C ASN A 163 -8.47 -19.26 -8.29
N ALA A 164 -8.30 -20.38 -7.57
CA ALA A 164 -8.54 -20.43 -6.13
C ALA A 164 -7.61 -19.50 -5.32
N ASP A 165 -6.37 -19.29 -5.80
CA ASP A 165 -5.44 -18.35 -5.13
C ASP A 165 -6.00 -16.93 -5.11
N LEU A 166 -6.73 -16.48 -6.14
CA LEU A 166 -7.34 -15.15 -6.16
C LEU A 166 -8.35 -14.96 -5.04
N ILE A 167 -9.16 -15.98 -4.76
CA ILE A 167 -10.14 -15.95 -3.66
C ILE A 167 -9.42 -15.95 -2.31
N LEU A 168 -8.45 -16.85 -2.11
CA LEU A 168 -7.69 -16.93 -0.86
C LEU A 168 -6.88 -15.66 -0.58
N LEU A 169 -6.23 -15.09 -1.59
CA LEU A 169 -5.50 -13.83 -1.47
C LEU A 169 -6.44 -12.66 -1.13
N SER A 170 -7.66 -12.64 -1.69
CA SER A 170 -8.67 -11.64 -1.33
C SER A 170 -9.08 -11.75 0.14
N LEU A 171 -9.21 -12.98 0.68
CA LEU A 171 -9.52 -13.22 2.10
C LEU A 171 -8.35 -12.90 3.05
N ALA A 172 -7.17 -12.58 2.52
CA ALA A 172 -6.02 -12.10 3.28
C ALA A 172 -5.91 -10.55 3.28
N SER A 173 -6.73 -9.84 2.50
CA SER A 173 -6.75 -8.37 2.48
C SER A 173 -7.22 -7.79 3.81
N PHE A 174 -6.73 -6.61 4.19
CA PHE A 174 -7.22 -5.92 5.39
C PHE A 174 -8.73 -5.60 5.34
N SER A 175 -9.30 -5.46 4.13
CA SER A 175 -10.73 -5.22 3.94
C SER A 175 -11.61 -6.41 4.35
N THR A 176 -11.06 -7.63 4.40
CA THR A 176 -11.77 -8.83 4.83
C THR A 176 -11.51 -9.16 6.30
N SER A 177 -11.15 -8.17 7.10
CA SER A 177 -11.02 -8.27 8.56
C SER A 177 -12.33 -8.70 9.21
N ILE A 178 -12.22 -9.53 10.25
CA ILE A 178 -13.35 -10.05 10.99
C ILE A 178 -13.64 -9.17 12.20
N LEU A 179 -14.90 -8.82 12.37
CA LEU A 179 -15.41 -7.93 13.40
C LEU A 179 -16.36 -8.67 14.35
N ASP A 180 -16.42 -8.24 15.60
CA ASP A 180 -17.37 -8.72 16.60
C ASP A 180 -18.79 -8.26 16.25
N SER A 181 -19.56 -9.15 15.65
CA SER A 181 -20.92 -8.88 15.18
C SER A 181 -21.87 -8.59 16.33
N THR A 182 -21.72 -9.30 17.46
CA THR A 182 -22.55 -9.13 18.65
C THR A 182 -22.30 -7.78 19.32
N PHE A 183 -21.04 -7.43 19.52
CA PHE A 183 -20.66 -6.13 20.09
C PHE A 183 -21.11 -4.96 19.23
N LEU A 184 -20.96 -5.08 17.91
CA LEU A 184 -21.35 -4.03 16.97
C LEU A 184 -22.87 -3.88 16.84
N ALA A 185 -23.66 -4.94 17.07
CA ALA A 185 -25.12 -4.83 17.11
C ALA A 185 -25.58 -3.85 18.20
N ASP A 186 -24.91 -3.83 19.36
CA ASP A 186 -25.19 -2.88 20.45
C ASP A 186 -24.69 -1.45 20.16
N LYS A 187 -23.78 -1.26 19.21
CA LYS A 187 -23.18 0.03 18.84
C LYS A 187 -23.79 0.63 17.58
N ALA A 188 -24.52 -0.16 16.80
CA ALA A 188 -25.13 0.27 15.55
C ALA A 188 -26.18 1.38 15.79
N LYS A 189 -26.16 2.37 14.91
CA LYS A 189 -27.12 3.46 14.88
C LYS A 189 -27.79 3.50 13.50
N ASN A 190 -29.14 3.59 13.47
CA ASN A 190 -29.86 3.71 12.21
C ASN A 190 -29.50 2.63 11.17
N ASP A 191 -29.33 1.40 11.62
CA ASP A 191 -28.94 0.23 10.79
C ASP A 191 -27.58 0.39 10.07
N ASP A 192 -26.67 1.20 10.60
CA ASP A 192 -25.33 1.46 10.02
C ASP A 192 -24.33 0.31 10.21
N MET A 193 -24.75 -0.81 10.82
CA MET A 193 -23.89 -1.97 11.13
C MET A 193 -22.60 -1.59 11.89
N GLY A 194 -22.69 -0.60 12.82
CA GLY A 194 -21.57 -0.14 13.64
C GLY A 194 -20.58 0.79 12.94
N ARG A 195 -20.94 1.30 11.77
CA ARG A 195 -20.07 2.15 10.94
C ARG A 195 -19.59 3.42 11.65
N GLU A 196 -20.51 4.16 12.30
CA GLU A 196 -20.17 5.38 13.02
C GLU A 196 -19.21 5.08 14.19
N PHE A 197 -19.46 4.01 14.93
CA PHE A 197 -18.62 3.57 16.04
C PHE A 197 -17.18 3.26 15.60
N LEU A 198 -17.02 2.51 14.51
CA LEU A 198 -15.73 2.09 13.99
C LEU A 198 -14.88 3.22 13.37
N GLN A 199 -15.43 4.43 13.22
CA GLN A 199 -14.60 5.57 12.79
C GLN A 199 -13.48 5.87 13.79
N THR A 200 -13.71 5.64 15.09
CA THR A 200 -12.76 6.01 16.16
C THR A 200 -12.53 4.92 17.20
N ALA A 201 -13.08 3.73 17.00
CA ALA A 201 -12.98 2.59 17.89
C ALA A 201 -12.71 1.32 17.08
N ASP A 202 -12.44 0.21 17.76
CA ASP A 202 -12.28 -1.11 17.14
C ASP A 202 -13.27 -2.14 17.69
N ALA A 203 -13.44 -3.23 16.95
CA ALA A 203 -14.21 -4.41 17.34
C ALA A 203 -13.46 -5.67 16.84
N GLY A 204 -12.15 -5.70 17.02
CA GLY A 204 -11.27 -6.72 16.49
C GLY A 204 -10.89 -7.80 17.48
N SER A 205 -10.06 -8.75 16.99
CA SER A 205 -9.46 -9.86 17.73
C SER A 205 -7.94 -9.90 17.58
N GLY A 206 -7.35 -8.82 17.05
CA GLY A 206 -5.93 -8.74 16.75
C GLY A 206 -5.04 -8.66 18.01
N PRO A 207 -3.71 -8.70 17.85
CA PRO A 207 -2.76 -8.66 18.97
C PRO A 207 -2.77 -7.35 19.76
N TYR A 208 -3.35 -6.29 19.20
CA TYR A 208 -3.50 -4.99 19.85
C TYR A 208 -4.94 -4.51 19.79
N SER A 209 -5.39 -3.84 20.86
CA SER A 209 -6.64 -3.11 20.92
C SER A 209 -6.42 -1.60 20.85
N LEU A 210 -7.37 -0.84 20.31
CA LEU A 210 -7.27 0.62 20.25
C LEU A 210 -7.53 1.23 21.62
N ARG A 211 -6.52 1.87 22.19
CA ARG A 211 -6.66 2.62 23.46
C ARG A 211 -7.20 4.03 23.23
N SER A 212 -6.68 4.72 22.24
CA SER A 212 -7.14 6.07 21.88
C SER A 212 -6.66 6.49 20.50
N TRP A 213 -7.45 7.30 19.83
CA TRP A 213 -7.05 7.98 18.59
C TRP A 213 -7.51 9.42 18.61
N ARG A 214 -6.58 10.34 18.45
CA ARG A 214 -6.79 11.76 18.21
C ARG A 214 -6.24 12.09 16.83
N ALA A 215 -7.14 12.40 15.90
CA ALA A 215 -6.78 12.68 14.50
C ALA A 215 -5.70 13.78 14.41
N ASN A 216 -4.68 13.53 13.57
CA ASN A 216 -3.54 14.42 13.38
C ASN A 216 -2.74 14.74 14.66
N GLU A 217 -2.81 13.88 15.68
CA GLU A 217 -1.98 13.99 16.88
C GLU A 217 -1.34 12.65 17.21
N LEU A 218 -2.16 11.70 17.64
CA LEU A 218 -1.69 10.47 18.30
C LEU A 218 -2.69 9.33 18.17
N LEU A 219 -2.19 8.14 17.88
CA LEU A 219 -2.92 6.89 18.05
C LEU A 219 -2.14 6.00 19.01
N ILE A 220 -2.81 5.41 20.00
CA ILE A 220 -2.24 4.46 20.95
C ILE A 220 -3.00 3.14 20.80
N ALA A 221 -2.26 2.07 20.56
CA ALA A 221 -2.72 0.69 20.65
C ALA A 221 -2.03 0.01 21.84
N GLU A 222 -2.78 -0.80 22.60
CA GLU A 222 -2.29 -1.58 23.73
C GLU A 222 -2.33 -3.07 23.38
N ALA A 223 -1.30 -3.81 23.84
CA ALA A 223 -1.24 -5.26 23.67
C ALA A 223 -2.50 -5.93 24.25
N TYR A 224 -3.06 -6.87 23.52
CA TYR A 224 -4.19 -7.67 23.97
C TYR A 224 -3.66 -8.91 24.71
N ALA A 225 -3.83 -8.94 26.04
CA ALA A 225 -3.26 -9.98 26.89
C ALA A 225 -3.82 -11.39 26.59
N ASP A 226 -5.10 -11.46 26.16
CA ASP A 226 -5.76 -12.72 25.81
C ASP A 226 -5.63 -13.07 24.31
N TYR A 227 -4.63 -12.48 23.63
CA TYR A 227 -4.40 -12.79 22.23
C TYR A 227 -4.03 -14.27 22.05
N TRP A 228 -4.72 -14.98 21.17
CA TRP A 228 -4.62 -16.43 21.03
C TRP A 228 -3.23 -16.96 20.61
N GLN A 229 -2.38 -16.12 20.02
CA GLN A 229 -0.98 -16.45 19.71
C GLN A 229 0.01 -16.03 20.82
N GLY A 230 -0.49 -15.52 21.93
CA GLY A 230 0.29 -15.01 23.05
C GLY A 230 0.39 -13.48 23.07
N GLU A 231 0.58 -12.92 24.25
CA GLU A 231 0.69 -11.48 24.48
C GLU A 231 1.90 -10.90 23.73
N PRO A 232 1.75 -9.82 22.94
CA PRO A 232 2.86 -9.15 22.26
C PRO A 232 3.90 -8.57 23.24
N ALA A 233 5.19 -8.60 22.86
CA ALA A 233 6.27 -8.06 23.68
C ALA A 233 6.20 -6.53 23.85
N MET A 234 5.74 -5.80 22.82
CA MET A 234 5.51 -4.36 22.91
C MET A 234 4.17 -4.10 23.58
N ARG A 235 4.17 -3.67 24.83
CA ARG A 235 2.94 -3.37 25.58
C ARG A 235 2.13 -2.24 24.97
N ARG A 236 2.79 -1.30 24.28
CA ARG A 236 2.14 -0.19 23.56
C ARG A 236 2.80 0.07 22.23
N VAL A 237 1.96 0.37 21.24
CA VAL A 237 2.38 0.96 19.96
C VAL A 237 1.77 2.35 19.86
N ILE A 238 2.63 3.33 19.64
CA ILE A 238 2.28 4.75 19.63
C ILE A 238 2.61 5.31 18.25
N LEU A 239 1.57 5.64 17.46
CA LEU A 239 1.74 6.37 16.23
C LEU A 239 1.65 7.88 16.54
N ARG A 240 2.68 8.64 16.20
CA ARG A 240 2.71 10.10 16.36
C ARG A 240 2.60 10.79 15.02
N HIS A 241 1.68 11.74 14.92
CA HIS A 241 1.57 12.57 13.72
C HIS A 241 2.78 13.48 13.59
N LEU A 242 3.61 13.19 12.59
CA LEU A 242 4.80 13.99 12.28
C LEU A 242 4.99 14.00 10.75
N PRO A 243 4.31 14.93 10.03
CA PRO A 243 4.29 14.92 8.57
C PRO A 243 5.62 15.33 7.92
N GLU A 244 6.43 16.14 8.61
CA GLU A 244 7.65 16.71 8.06
C GLU A 244 8.83 15.74 8.14
N SER A 245 9.43 15.42 6.99
CA SER A 245 10.54 14.48 6.86
C SER A 245 11.75 14.83 7.74
N SER A 246 12.19 16.10 7.73
CA SER A 246 13.32 16.56 8.53
C SER A 246 13.07 16.48 10.03
N ALA A 247 11.83 16.71 10.47
CA ALA A 247 11.46 16.57 11.88
C ALA A 247 11.48 15.09 12.30
N GLN A 248 10.99 14.17 11.46
CA GLN A 248 11.09 12.73 11.71
C GLN A 248 12.55 12.30 11.82
N ARG A 249 13.42 12.76 10.91
CA ARG A 249 14.85 12.45 10.95
C ARG A 249 15.48 12.88 12.27
N LEU A 250 15.27 14.12 12.69
CA LEU A 250 15.84 14.62 13.95
C LEU A 250 15.37 13.82 15.17
N GLN A 251 14.10 13.42 15.21
CA GLN A 251 13.55 12.66 16.35
C GLN A 251 14.02 11.21 16.37
N ILE A 252 14.20 10.55 15.23
CA ILE A 252 14.75 9.19 15.21
C ILE A 252 16.26 9.20 15.56
N GLU A 253 17.02 10.20 15.10
CA GLU A 253 18.43 10.41 15.47
C GLU A 253 18.58 10.68 16.99
N ALA A 254 17.63 11.40 17.60
CA ALA A 254 17.59 11.67 19.04
C ALA A 254 17.15 10.45 19.88
N GLY A 255 16.56 9.40 19.26
CA GLY A 255 16.00 8.25 19.95
C GLY A 255 14.56 8.43 20.45
N ASP A 256 13.88 9.53 20.10
CA ASP A 256 12.49 9.81 20.47
C ASP A 256 11.46 9.04 19.64
N MET A 257 11.92 8.40 18.56
CA MET A 257 11.16 7.56 17.64
C MET A 257 11.91 6.28 17.34
N ASP A 258 11.18 5.20 17.13
CA ASP A 258 11.73 3.90 16.75
C ASP A 258 11.66 3.63 15.25
N VAL A 259 10.61 4.13 14.63
CA VAL A 259 10.35 3.97 13.20
C VAL A 259 9.91 5.31 12.60
N ALA A 260 10.51 5.69 11.49
CA ALA A 260 10.11 6.85 10.71
C ALA A 260 9.67 6.44 9.30
N THR A 261 8.56 7.04 8.83
CA THR A 261 7.92 6.65 7.57
C THR A 261 7.84 7.83 6.60
N ARG A 262 7.87 7.57 5.29
CA ARG A 262 7.73 8.60 4.24
C ARG A 262 8.71 9.75 4.32
N LEU A 263 9.95 9.46 4.67
CA LEU A 263 11.05 10.41 4.67
C LEU A 263 11.44 10.78 3.22
N SER A 264 11.99 11.97 3.00
CA SER A 264 12.61 12.31 1.72
C SER A 264 13.82 11.39 1.43
N SER A 265 14.16 11.20 0.14
CA SER A 265 15.35 10.42 -0.22
C SER A 265 16.64 11.05 0.34
N THR A 266 16.66 12.37 0.53
CA THR A 266 17.78 13.09 1.17
C THR A 266 17.90 12.73 2.64
N ASP A 267 16.80 12.72 3.39
CA ASP A 267 16.80 12.38 4.82
C ASP A 267 17.11 10.90 5.05
N LEU A 268 16.56 10.01 4.20
CA LEU A 268 16.91 8.57 4.21
C LEU A 268 18.40 8.35 3.96
N SER A 269 18.99 9.07 3.00
CA SER A 269 20.44 8.97 2.72
C SER A 269 21.29 9.47 3.88
N ALA A 270 20.85 10.53 4.57
CA ALA A 270 21.54 11.06 5.76
C ALA A 270 21.48 10.06 6.93
N LEU A 271 20.32 9.46 7.17
CA LEU A 271 20.13 8.43 8.20
C LEU A 271 20.94 7.16 7.91
N GLU A 272 20.95 6.71 6.64
CA GLU A 272 21.75 5.55 6.20
C GLU A 272 23.25 5.80 6.46
N ALA A 273 23.75 7.00 6.15
CA ALA A 273 25.14 7.41 6.41
C ALA A 273 25.46 7.51 7.92
N GLY A 274 24.50 7.87 8.76
CA GLY A 274 24.63 7.95 10.21
C GLY A 274 24.79 6.59 10.91
N GLY A 275 24.31 5.51 10.30
CA GLY A 275 24.51 4.12 10.75
C GLY A 275 23.71 3.69 11.98
N ASN A 276 22.87 4.56 12.56
CA ASN A 276 22.06 4.25 13.75
C ASN A 276 20.69 3.63 13.45
N VAL A 277 20.34 3.56 12.18
CA VAL A 277 19.08 2.99 11.67
C VAL A 277 19.33 2.06 10.49
N GLN A 278 18.39 1.15 10.28
CA GLN A 278 18.28 0.34 9.07
C GLN A 278 17.24 0.98 8.14
N ILE A 279 17.58 1.16 6.86
CA ILE A 279 16.59 1.56 5.86
C ILE A 279 15.98 0.29 5.27
N GLN A 280 14.76 -0.01 5.69
CA GLN A 280 13.97 -1.10 5.13
C GLN A 280 13.30 -0.63 3.86
N LYS A 281 13.53 -1.35 2.75
CA LYS A 281 12.86 -1.14 1.46
C LYS A 281 11.98 -2.34 1.17
N THR A 282 10.68 -2.11 1.11
CA THR A 282 9.67 -3.15 0.88
C THR A 282 9.03 -2.92 -0.49
N PRO A 283 9.33 -3.74 -1.50
CA PRO A 283 8.66 -3.66 -2.80
C PRO A 283 7.17 -3.93 -2.65
N GLY A 284 6.34 -3.04 -3.18
CA GLY A 284 4.90 -3.22 -3.31
C GLY A 284 4.52 -3.69 -4.72
N PHE A 285 3.24 -3.90 -4.94
CA PHE A 285 2.73 -4.40 -6.23
C PHE A 285 2.07 -3.32 -7.10
N GLY A 286 2.34 -2.07 -6.81
CA GLY A 286 1.89 -0.93 -7.61
C GLY A 286 3.02 -0.26 -8.38
N PHE A 287 2.65 0.73 -9.17
CA PHE A 287 3.58 1.48 -10.03
C PHE A 287 3.47 2.98 -9.80
N TYR A 288 4.58 3.68 -10.07
CA TYR A 288 4.54 5.06 -10.53
C TYR A 288 4.26 5.04 -12.03
N TYR A 289 3.21 5.74 -12.45
CA TYR A 289 2.74 5.71 -13.83
C TYR A 289 2.42 7.10 -14.37
N LEU A 290 2.50 7.21 -15.68
CA LEU A 290 2.03 8.34 -16.46
C LEU A 290 0.80 7.90 -17.27
N ALA A 291 -0.32 8.59 -17.12
CA ALA A 291 -1.54 8.36 -17.87
C ALA A 291 -1.71 9.44 -18.94
N LEU A 292 -1.92 9.03 -20.18
CA LEU A 292 -2.13 9.88 -21.35
C LEU A 292 -3.58 9.69 -21.83
N ASN A 293 -4.41 10.73 -21.73
CA ASN A 293 -5.83 10.62 -22.04
C ASN A 293 -6.06 10.38 -23.54
N GLN A 294 -6.69 9.27 -23.88
CA GLN A 294 -6.91 8.86 -25.27
C GLN A 294 -8.06 9.60 -25.97
N LYS A 295 -8.82 10.44 -25.26
CA LYS A 295 -9.75 11.40 -25.88
C LYS A 295 -9.03 12.57 -26.56
N ASP A 296 -7.79 12.81 -26.18
CA ASP A 296 -6.96 13.84 -26.79
C ASP A 296 -6.34 13.33 -28.09
N GLU A 297 -6.55 14.05 -29.19
CA GLU A 297 -6.09 13.65 -30.51
C GLU A 297 -4.57 13.45 -30.61
N ILE A 298 -3.79 14.29 -29.93
CA ILE A 298 -2.32 14.19 -29.90
C ILE A 298 -1.88 12.97 -29.08
N LEU A 299 -2.43 12.83 -27.87
CA LEU A 299 -2.04 11.78 -26.93
C LEU A 299 -2.57 10.39 -27.33
N SER A 300 -3.59 10.32 -28.19
CA SER A 300 -4.09 9.07 -28.78
C SER A 300 -3.14 8.48 -29.82
N ASN A 301 -2.20 9.27 -30.37
CA ASN A 301 -1.21 8.79 -31.32
C ASN A 301 -0.17 7.87 -30.62
N PRO A 302 0.01 6.60 -31.05
CA PRO A 302 0.93 5.66 -30.40
C PRO A 302 2.40 6.11 -30.43
N LYS A 303 2.84 6.82 -31.48
CA LYS A 303 4.21 7.36 -31.55
C LYS A 303 4.44 8.49 -30.55
N VAL A 304 3.43 9.30 -30.25
CA VAL A 304 3.49 10.31 -29.18
C VAL A 304 3.63 9.62 -27.83
N ARG A 305 2.83 8.57 -27.55
CA ARG A 305 2.97 7.81 -26.30
C ARG A 305 4.34 7.14 -26.18
N GLU A 306 4.85 6.60 -27.28
CA GLU A 306 6.20 6.04 -27.31
C GLU A 306 7.27 7.11 -27.05
N ALA A 307 7.14 8.31 -27.62
CA ALA A 307 8.04 9.43 -27.33
C ALA A 307 8.11 9.77 -25.84
N PHE A 308 6.97 9.77 -25.13
CA PHE A 308 6.96 10.01 -23.67
C PHE A 308 7.78 8.97 -22.90
N ARG A 309 7.87 7.72 -23.35
CA ARG A 309 8.73 6.70 -22.71
C ARG A 309 10.21 7.06 -22.79
N TYR A 310 10.66 7.69 -23.90
CA TYR A 310 12.05 8.17 -24.05
C TYR A 310 12.34 9.51 -23.36
N LEU A 311 11.30 10.19 -22.81
CA LEU A 311 11.47 11.44 -22.04
C LEU A 311 11.62 11.21 -20.53
N ILE A 312 11.36 10.01 -20.03
CA ILE A 312 11.55 9.65 -18.63
C ILE A 312 13.01 9.35 -18.37
N ASP A 313 13.64 10.04 -17.40
CA ASP A 313 15.01 9.80 -16.95
C ASP A 313 15.04 8.68 -15.91
N TYR A 314 14.88 7.44 -16.35
CA TYR A 314 14.81 6.28 -15.45
C TYR A 314 16.07 6.12 -14.60
N ASP A 315 17.27 6.31 -15.16
CA ASP A 315 18.53 6.08 -14.46
C ASP A 315 18.89 7.23 -13.53
N GLY A 316 18.69 8.48 -13.96
CA GLY A 316 18.87 9.66 -13.12
C GLY A 316 17.90 9.65 -11.93
N LEU A 317 16.63 9.33 -12.17
CA LEU A 317 15.64 9.21 -11.10
C LEU A 317 15.95 8.05 -10.15
N SER A 318 16.37 6.87 -10.65
CA SER A 318 16.74 5.71 -9.82
C SER A 318 17.88 6.04 -8.84
N SER A 319 18.84 6.87 -9.25
CA SER A 319 20.00 7.25 -8.43
C SER A 319 19.71 8.39 -7.45
N THR A 320 18.58 9.08 -7.60
CA THR A 320 18.21 10.27 -6.82
C THR A 320 16.87 10.06 -6.07
N VAL A 321 15.81 10.70 -6.52
CA VAL A 321 14.52 10.75 -5.80
C VAL A 321 13.85 9.38 -5.66
N MET A 322 14.08 8.47 -6.61
CA MET A 322 13.53 7.11 -6.59
C MET A 322 14.44 6.08 -5.90
N LYS A 323 15.63 6.46 -5.39
CA LYS A 323 16.63 5.56 -4.78
C LYS A 323 16.03 4.61 -3.73
N TYR A 324 15.06 5.08 -2.97
CA TYR A 324 14.41 4.32 -1.91
C TYR A 324 12.96 3.94 -2.24
N TYR A 325 12.32 4.61 -3.21
CA TYR A 325 10.89 4.54 -3.47
C TYR A 325 10.50 3.83 -4.76
N GLY A 326 11.48 3.49 -5.61
CA GLY A 326 11.17 2.85 -6.88
C GLY A 326 12.24 1.86 -7.35
N ILE A 327 11.76 0.77 -7.93
CA ILE A 327 12.56 -0.15 -8.72
C ILE A 327 12.20 0.10 -10.18
N LYS A 328 13.19 0.39 -11.03
CA LYS A 328 12.95 0.60 -12.47
C LYS A 328 12.20 -0.61 -13.04
N GLN A 329 11.00 -0.37 -13.55
CA GLN A 329 10.11 -1.40 -14.06
C GLN A 329 9.22 -0.81 -15.15
N GLN A 330 9.46 -1.19 -16.39
CA GLN A 330 8.75 -0.65 -17.56
C GLN A 330 7.69 -1.60 -18.11
N THR A 331 7.66 -2.83 -17.61
CA THR A 331 6.66 -3.83 -17.91
C THR A 331 5.52 -3.79 -16.89
N ILE A 332 4.34 -4.34 -17.24
CA ILE A 332 3.11 -4.14 -16.48
C ILE A 332 2.97 -5.07 -15.26
N ILE A 333 3.72 -6.16 -15.18
CA ILE A 333 3.66 -7.06 -14.03
C ILE A 333 4.80 -6.73 -13.08
N PRO A 334 4.50 -6.38 -11.82
CA PRO A 334 5.51 -6.07 -10.81
C PRO A 334 6.50 -7.21 -10.57
N GLY A 335 7.75 -6.87 -10.31
CA GLY A 335 8.76 -7.83 -9.89
C GLY A 335 8.32 -8.59 -8.64
N GLY A 336 8.64 -9.88 -8.57
CA GLY A 336 8.21 -10.78 -7.50
C GLY A 336 6.89 -11.52 -7.76
N LEU A 337 6.15 -11.14 -8.80
CA LEU A 337 4.92 -11.84 -9.21
C LEU A 337 5.15 -12.76 -10.42
N ALA A 338 4.24 -13.71 -10.61
CA ALA A 338 4.24 -14.63 -11.76
C ALA A 338 4.21 -13.85 -13.09
N GLY A 339 5.01 -14.26 -14.08
CA GLY A 339 5.09 -13.59 -15.38
C GLY A 339 5.81 -12.24 -15.38
N ALA A 340 6.38 -11.80 -14.24
CA ALA A 340 7.20 -10.60 -14.20
C ALA A 340 8.41 -10.69 -15.14
N SER A 341 8.79 -9.55 -15.72
CA SER A 341 9.96 -9.44 -16.59
C SER A 341 10.90 -8.36 -16.05
N THR A 342 12.19 -8.56 -16.27
CA THR A 342 13.24 -7.58 -15.94
C THR A 342 13.57 -6.68 -17.14
N GLU A 343 12.83 -6.78 -18.24
CA GLU A 343 13.03 -5.97 -19.43
C GLU A 343 12.74 -4.50 -19.16
N ASN A 344 13.69 -3.65 -19.51
CA ASN A 344 13.60 -2.20 -19.38
C ASN A 344 14.20 -1.55 -20.64
N PRO A 345 13.48 -1.61 -21.80
CA PRO A 345 14.06 -1.22 -23.09
C PRO A 345 14.22 0.30 -23.27
N TYR A 346 13.52 1.10 -22.48
CA TYR A 346 13.54 2.56 -22.63
C TYR A 346 14.57 3.21 -21.72
N LYS A 347 15.21 4.24 -22.25
CA LYS A 347 16.12 5.16 -21.55
C LYS A 347 15.81 6.59 -21.98
N LEU A 348 16.30 7.56 -21.23
CA LEU A 348 16.21 8.96 -21.67
C LEU A 348 16.94 9.13 -23.01
N ASP A 349 16.20 9.53 -24.03
CA ASP A 349 16.70 9.80 -25.39
C ASP A 349 15.85 10.89 -26.05
N ILE A 350 16.29 12.14 -25.88
CA ILE A 350 15.57 13.31 -26.40
C ILE A 350 15.50 13.31 -27.93
N ASP A 351 16.56 12.85 -28.61
CA ASP A 351 16.60 12.84 -30.07
C ASP A 351 15.66 11.79 -30.64
N LYS A 352 15.59 10.61 -30.00
CA LYS A 352 14.60 9.58 -30.36
C LYS A 352 13.16 10.06 -30.13
N ALA A 353 12.91 10.77 -29.04
CA ALA A 353 11.59 11.36 -28.77
C ALA A 353 11.22 12.39 -29.86
N LYS A 354 12.14 13.29 -30.26
CA LYS A 354 11.93 14.24 -31.36
C LYS A 354 11.65 13.55 -32.69
N GLN A 355 12.39 12.49 -33.01
CA GLN A 355 12.15 11.69 -34.19
C GLN A 355 10.72 11.16 -34.24
N LEU A 356 10.28 10.52 -33.14
CA LEU A 356 8.92 9.97 -33.01
C LEU A 356 7.83 11.05 -33.12
N LEU A 357 8.05 12.21 -32.50
CA LEU A 357 7.14 13.35 -32.59
C LEU A 357 7.04 13.87 -34.03
N THR A 358 8.17 13.97 -34.76
CA THR A 358 8.19 14.37 -36.19
C THR A 358 7.44 13.36 -37.03
N GLU A 359 7.65 12.06 -36.82
CA GLU A 359 6.93 10.98 -37.53
C GLU A 359 5.43 10.96 -37.20
N ALA A 360 5.03 11.47 -36.02
CA ALA A 360 3.65 11.64 -35.61
C ALA A 360 2.99 12.91 -36.15
N GLY A 361 3.75 13.79 -36.83
CA GLY A 361 3.25 15.06 -37.37
C GLY A 361 3.38 16.25 -36.41
N TYR A 362 4.12 16.13 -35.34
CA TYR A 362 4.27 17.15 -34.28
C TYR A 362 5.72 17.63 -34.15
N ALA A 363 6.40 17.87 -35.30
CA ALA A 363 7.80 18.37 -35.32
C ALA A 363 7.97 19.71 -34.60
N ASP A 364 6.95 20.58 -34.62
CA ASP A 364 6.95 21.89 -33.96
C ASP A 364 6.60 21.80 -32.47
N GLY A 365 6.35 20.60 -31.96
CA GLY A 365 5.92 20.37 -30.60
C GLY A 365 4.46 20.71 -30.32
N PHE A 366 4.08 20.70 -29.05
CA PHE A 366 2.73 21.03 -28.58
C PHE A 366 2.74 21.42 -27.09
N SER A 367 1.59 21.88 -26.59
CA SER A 367 1.40 22.21 -25.18
C SER A 367 0.30 21.34 -24.57
N LYS A 368 0.49 20.88 -23.32
CA LYS A 368 -0.48 20.07 -22.56
C LYS A 368 -0.49 20.44 -21.07
N ILE A 369 -1.66 20.30 -20.45
CA ILE A 369 -1.80 20.38 -18.99
C ILE A 369 -1.36 19.04 -18.40
N TYR A 370 -0.48 19.10 -17.42
CA TYR A 370 0.05 17.93 -16.71
C TYR A 370 -0.27 17.99 -15.22
N PHE A 371 -1.13 17.12 -14.74
CA PHE A 371 -1.49 17.01 -13.35
C PHE A 371 -0.60 16.00 -12.62
N ALA A 372 -0.02 16.39 -11.50
CA ALA A 372 0.76 15.50 -10.63
C ALA A 372 0.40 15.72 -9.15
N THR A 373 0.42 14.66 -8.37
CA THR A 373 0.23 14.74 -6.93
C THR A 373 1.42 15.47 -6.30
N PRO A 374 1.22 16.56 -5.51
CA PRO A 374 2.30 17.38 -5.00
C PRO A 374 2.94 16.79 -3.73
N VAL A 375 3.39 15.55 -3.83
CA VAL A 375 4.07 14.80 -2.76
C VAL A 375 5.33 14.14 -3.32
N THR A 376 6.34 14.00 -2.50
CA THR A 376 7.59 13.31 -2.83
C THR A 376 7.37 11.79 -2.84
N PRO A 377 7.92 11.04 -3.80
CA PRO A 377 8.76 11.47 -4.95
C PRO A 377 7.97 11.82 -6.22
N GLU A 378 6.65 11.74 -6.21
CA GLU A 378 5.79 11.85 -7.40
C GLU A 378 5.98 13.20 -8.13
N TYR A 379 6.08 14.28 -7.37
CA TYR A 379 6.16 15.61 -7.95
C TYR A 379 7.53 15.87 -8.60
N GLU A 380 8.61 15.38 -8.00
CA GLU A 380 9.96 15.48 -8.56
C GLU A 380 10.11 14.65 -9.83
N VAL A 381 9.47 13.49 -9.91
CA VAL A 381 9.39 12.69 -11.14
C VAL A 381 8.67 13.47 -12.24
N ALA A 382 7.57 14.15 -11.91
CA ALA A 382 6.82 14.98 -12.85
C ALA A 382 7.65 16.20 -13.33
N GLN A 383 8.38 16.86 -12.46
CA GLN A 383 9.27 17.98 -12.80
C GLN A 383 10.41 17.53 -13.73
N SER A 384 10.98 16.35 -13.48
CA SER A 384 12.01 15.76 -14.37
C SER A 384 11.44 15.50 -15.77
N LEU A 385 10.25 14.93 -15.88
CA LEU A 385 9.58 14.72 -17.16
C LEU A 385 9.27 16.04 -17.86
N GLN A 386 8.77 17.06 -17.14
CA GLN A 386 8.51 18.40 -17.68
C GLN A 386 9.77 19.02 -18.30
N ALA A 387 10.90 18.94 -17.59
CA ALA A 387 12.16 19.48 -18.06
C ALA A 387 12.69 18.76 -19.32
N ASN A 388 12.52 17.44 -19.42
CA ASN A 388 12.94 16.66 -20.58
C ASN A 388 11.99 16.86 -21.77
N ALA A 389 10.68 16.93 -21.52
CA ALA A 389 9.66 17.22 -22.54
C ALA A 389 9.92 18.59 -23.22
N ALA A 390 10.31 19.61 -22.46
CA ALA A 390 10.66 20.92 -23.00
C ALA A 390 11.82 20.85 -24.00
N LYS A 391 12.83 19.99 -23.76
CA LYS A 391 13.96 19.78 -24.70
C LYS A 391 13.50 19.13 -26.01
N ALA A 392 12.39 18.40 -25.99
CA ALA A 392 11.78 17.76 -27.15
C ALA A 392 10.70 18.64 -27.85
N GLY A 393 10.50 19.89 -27.39
CA GLY A 393 9.51 20.81 -27.95
C GLY A 393 8.11 20.69 -27.32
N ILE A 394 7.92 19.86 -26.29
CA ILE A 394 6.64 19.72 -25.61
C ILE A 394 6.61 20.64 -24.38
N LYS A 395 5.65 21.56 -24.35
CA LYS A 395 5.42 22.42 -23.17
C LYS A 395 4.39 21.78 -22.25
N LEU A 396 4.83 21.30 -21.09
CA LEU A 396 3.94 20.79 -20.05
C LEU A 396 3.67 21.86 -19.00
N ASP A 397 2.39 22.25 -18.85
CA ASP A 397 1.91 23.09 -17.76
C ASP A 397 1.66 22.19 -16.53
N LEU A 398 2.70 22.04 -15.68
CA LEU A 398 2.67 21.17 -14.51
C LEU A 398 1.86 21.80 -13.38
N GLN A 399 0.75 21.19 -13.04
CA GLN A 399 -0.16 21.59 -11.98
C GLN A 399 -0.16 20.57 -10.84
N GLY A 400 0.32 21.00 -9.66
CA GLY A 400 0.21 20.27 -8.42
C GLY A 400 -1.13 20.49 -7.74
N GLY A 401 -1.64 19.50 -7.02
CA GLY A 401 -2.90 19.56 -6.30
C GLY A 401 -3.62 18.22 -6.22
N ASP A 402 -4.77 18.21 -5.55
CA ASP A 402 -5.66 17.02 -5.58
C ASP A 402 -6.52 17.04 -6.84
N HIS A 403 -5.99 16.46 -7.90
CA HIS A 403 -6.67 16.35 -9.18
C HIS A 403 -7.25 14.96 -9.45
N ILE A 404 -7.33 14.09 -8.44
CA ILE A 404 -7.84 12.71 -8.60
C ILE A 404 -9.30 12.68 -9.09
N GLY A 405 -10.10 13.69 -8.73
CA GLY A 405 -11.45 13.88 -9.25
C GLY A 405 -11.46 14.01 -10.77
N LYS A 406 -10.63 14.91 -11.32
CA LYS A 406 -10.48 15.10 -12.77
C LYS A 406 -10.05 13.81 -13.47
N PHE A 407 -9.12 13.06 -12.87
CA PHE A 407 -8.70 11.77 -13.41
C PHE A 407 -9.84 10.74 -13.42
N ARG A 408 -10.65 10.67 -12.35
CA ARG A 408 -11.83 9.79 -12.29
C ARG A 408 -12.92 10.17 -13.27
N GLU A 409 -13.06 11.46 -13.59
CA GLU A 409 -14.02 12.01 -14.54
C GLU A 409 -13.51 12.04 -15.98
N ARG A 410 -12.26 11.55 -16.22
CA ARG A 410 -11.62 11.58 -17.55
C ARG A 410 -11.41 13.00 -18.07
N ALA A 411 -11.38 14.02 -17.20
CA ALA A 411 -11.25 15.45 -17.49
C ALA A 411 -9.80 15.93 -17.29
N PHE A 412 -8.86 15.27 -17.90
CA PHE A 412 -7.42 15.58 -17.86
C PHE A 412 -6.79 15.35 -19.24
N GLU A 413 -5.58 15.88 -19.45
CA GLU A 413 -4.76 15.57 -20.62
C GLU A 413 -3.66 14.58 -20.22
N ILE A 414 -2.76 14.96 -19.31
CA ILE A 414 -1.70 14.11 -18.75
C ILE A 414 -1.86 14.06 -17.23
N PHE A 415 -1.70 12.87 -16.66
CA PHE A 415 -1.79 12.66 -15.21
C PHE A 415 -0.71 11.69 -14.74
N SER A 416 -0.02 12.01 -13.65
CA SER A 416 0.86 11.05 -13.00
C SER A 416 0.52 10.86 -11.54
N ALA A 417 0.63 9.63 -11.10
CA ALA A 417 0.43 9.22 -9.73
C ALA A 417 1.12 7.87 -9.48
N ARG A 418 0.86 7.33 -8.30
CA ARG A 418 1.19 5.94 -7.97
C ARG A 418 -0.07 5.12 -7.77
N SER A 419 -0.03 3.86 -8.13
CA SER A 419 -1.00 2.86 -7.71
C SER A 419 -0.47 2.06 -6.53
N GLY A 420 -1.34 1.29 -5.91
CA GLY A 420 -0.99 0.35 -4.86
C GLY A 420 -2.00 -0.79 -4.88
N GLU A 421 -1.52 -1.97 -5.22
CA GLU A 421 -2.35 -3.16 -5.28
C GLU A 421 -2.29 -3.91 -3.96
N ARG A 422 -3.44 -4.41 -3.51
CA ARG A 422 -3.58 -5.11 -2.22
C ARG A 422 -3.35 -6.60 -2.34
N LEU A 423 -3.58 -7.16 -3.53
CA LEU A 423 -3.41 -8.58 -3.78
C LEU A 423 -2.04 -8.82 -4.43
N PRO A 424 -1.24 -9.75 -3.94
CA PRO A 424 0.04 -10.13 -4.52
C PRO A 424 -0.13 -11.09 -5.70
N ASP A 425 -0.93 -10.68 -6.68
CA ASP A 425 -1.22 -11.43 -7.89
C ASP A 425 -1.22 -10.49 -9.11
N PRO A 426 -0.68 -10.91 -10.27
CA PRO A 426 -0.67 -10.10 -11.47
C PRO A 426 -2.05 -9.60 -11.89
N HIS A 427 -3.11 -10.39 -11.63
CA HIS A 427 -4.46 -10.01 -11.97
C HIS A 427 -4.89 -8.68 -11.35
N ALA A 428 -4.45 -8.38 -10.12
CA ALA A 428 -4.81 -7.13 -9.44
C ALA A 428 -4.38 -5.87 -10.23
N VAL A 429 -3.17 -5.89 -10.78
CA VAL A 429 -2.67 -4.81 -11.65
C VAL A 429 -3.35 -4.87 -13.01
N LEU A 430 -3.37 -6.05 -13.63
CA LEU A 430 -3.86 -6.22 -15.00
C LEU A 430 -5.35 -5.88 -15.13
N ALA A 431 -6.18 -6.22 -14.15
CA ALA A 431 -7.59 -5.84 -14.14
C ALA A 431 -7.76 -4.31 -14.20
N SER A 432 -6.90 -3.54 -13.53
CA SER A 432 -6.98 -2.08 -13.50
C SER A 432 -6.36 -1.41 -14.73
N TYR A 433 -5.20 -1.88 -15.18
CA TYR A 433 -4.38 -1.25 -16.23
C TYR A 433 -4.67 -1.76 -17.63
N ALA A 434 -5.12 -3.01 -17.77
CA ALA A 434 -5.16 -3.75 -19.02
C ALA A 434 -6.54 -4.33 -19.35
N THR A 435 -7.60 -3.89 -18.65
CA THR A 435 -8.99 -4.20 -19.04
C THR A 435 -9.84 -2.94 -19.11
N ASN A 436 -10.70 -2.86 -20.14
CA ASN A 436 -11.69 -1.81 -20.31
C ASN A 436 -12.80 -2.30 -21.26
N ALA A 437 -13.67 -3.15 -20.74
CA ALA A 437 -14.72 -3.81 -21.54
C ALA A 437 -15.77 -2.83 -22.07
N ASN A 438 -15.97 -1.69 -21.42
CA ASN A 438 -16.87 -0.62 -21.87
C ASN A 438 -16.19 0.74 -21.71
N ASN A 439 -15.71 1.32 -22.81
CA ASN A 439 -15.00 2.60 -22.83
C ASN A 439 -15.92 3.83 -22.86
N ALA A 440 -17.26 3.65 -22.81
CA ALA A 440 -18.21 4.76 -22.77
C ALA A 440 -18.12 5.54 -21.44
N ASP A 441 -18.40 6.85 -21.47
CA ASP A 441 -18.30 7.72 -20.29
C ASP A 441 -19.34 7.38 -19.23
N ASP A 442 -20.51 6.94 -19.64
CA ASP A 442 -21.62 6.54 -18.77
C ASP A 442 -21.39 5.17 -18.08
N ALA A 443 -20.42 4.38 -18.54
CA ALA A 443 -20.03 3.13 -17.89
C ALA A 443 -19.47 3.34 -16.48
N LYS A 444 -18.90 4.52 -16.19
CA LYS A 444 -18.37 4.96 -14.89
C LYS A 444 -17.48 3.93 -14.19
N LEU A 445 -16.65 3.23 -14.96
CA LEU A 445 -15.72 2.21 -14.46
C LEU A 445 -14.52 2.87 -13.74
N THR A 446 -14.81 3.73 -12.78
CA THR A 446 -13.83 4.58 -12.09
C THR A 446 -12.80 3.81 -11.26
N GLY A 447 -12.94 2.50 -11.08
CA GLY A 447 -11.94 1.61 -10.51
C GLY A 447 -10.81 1.26 -11.47
N LEU A 448 -11.04 1.34 -12.80
CA LEU A 448 -10.09 0.93 -13.83
C LEU A 448 -9.28 2.12 -14.33
N LEU A 449 -7.97 2.05 -14.24
CA LEU A 449 -7.07 3.09 -14.74
C LEU A 449 -7.11 3.18 -16.28
N ALA A 450 -7.26 2.05 -16.97
CA ALA A 450 -7.46 2.01 -18.41
C ALA A 450 -8.71 2.80 -18.82
N TRP A 451 -9.84 2.62 -18.13
CA TRP A 451 -11.06 3.38 -18.38
C TRP A 451 -10.88 4.88 -18.12
N ARG A 452 -10.25 5.25 -16.98
CA ARG A 452 -9.97 6.67 -16.68
C ARG A 452 -9.16 7.34 -17.77
N SER A 453 -8.21 6.61 -18.36
CA SER A 453 -7.35 7.09 -19.45
C SER A 453 -8.03 7.04 -20.83
N ALA A 454 -9.31 6.66 -20.87
CA ALA A 454 -10.08 6.44 -22.10
C ALA A 454 -9.38 5.48 -23.09
N TRP A 455 -8.57 4.57 -22.58
CA TRP A 455 -7.81 3.65 -23.41
C TRP A 455 -8.68 2.49 -23.88
N ASP A 456 -8.78 2.38 -25.21
CA ASP A 456 -9.37 1.21 -25.84
C ASP A 456 -8.33 0.09 -25.85
N VAL A 457 -8.35 -0.69 -24.76
CA VAL A 457 -7.37 -1.76 -24.56
C VAL A 457 -7.54 -2.79 -25.68
N PRO A 458 -6.43 -3.23 -26.35
CA PRO A 458 -6.52 -4.26 -27.36
C PRO A 458 -7.24 -5.52 -26.84
N LYS A 459 -8.20 -6.02 -27.64
CA LYS A 459 -9.03 -7.17 -27.23
C LYS A 459 -8.20 -8.39 -26.85
N GLU A 460 -7.11 -8.63 -27.55
CA GLU A 460 -6.18 -9.72 -27.25
C GLU A 460 -5.64 -9.65 -25.81
N ILE A 461 -5.29 -8.46 -25.34
CA ILE A 461 -4.80 -8.26 -23.96
C ILE A 461 -5.93 -8.55 -22.98
N GLN A 462 -7.13 -8.01 -23.21
CA GLN A 462 -8.28 -8.21 -22.32
C GLN A 462 -8.66 -9.70 -22.22
N ASP A 463 -8.72 -10.39 -23.36
CA ASP A 463 -9.05 -11.82 -23.42
C ASP A 463 -8.03 -12.66 -22.63
N MET A 464 -6.73 -12.36 -22.75
CA MET A 464 -5.68 -13.04 -21.97
C MET A 464 -5.77 -12.76 -20.48
N VAL A 465 -6.09 -11.53 -20.06
CA VAL A 465 -6.26 -11.17 -18.64
C VAL A 465 -7.43 -11.95 -18.04
N LEU A 466 -8.55 -12.04 -18.74
CA LEU A 466 -9.71 -12.82 -18.29
C LEU A 466 -9.40 -14.32 -18.25
N ALA A 467 -8.75 -14.85 -19.29
CA ALA A 467 -8.34 -16.26 -19.33
C ALA A 467 -7.42 -16.60 -18.15
N ALA A 468 -6.47 -15.73 -17.81
CA ALA A 468 -5.57 -15.96 -16.68
C ALA A 468 -6.27 -15.92 -15.31
N ALA A 469 -7.38 -15.19 -15.17
CA ALA A 469 -8.16 -15.15 -13.93
C ALA A 469 -8.92 -16.47 -13.68
N HIS A 470 -9.27 -17.19 -14.74
CA HIS A 470 -9.98 -18.47 -14.67
C HIS A 470 -9.06 -19.70 -14.81
N GLU A 471 -7.80 -19.50 -15.26
CA GLU A 471 -6.88 -20.62 -15.46
C GLU A 471 -6.41 -21.20 -14.11
N THR A 472 -6.65 -22.49 -13.93
CA THR A 472 -6.30 -23.24 -12.72
C THR A 472 -4.95 -23.92 -12.80
N ASP A 473 -4.44 -24.20 -14.01
CA ASP A 473 -3.10 -24.70 -14.22
C ASP A 473 -2.07 -23.57 -14.05
N LYS A 474 -1.25 -23.67 -13.02
CA LYS A 474 -0.27 -22.64 -12.65
C LYS A 474 0.74 -22.34 -13.77
N ALA A 475 1.17 -23.36 -14.52
CA ALA A 475 2.15 -23.16 -15.60
C ALA A 475 1.52 -22.39 -16.76
N LYS A 476 0.33 -22.78 -17.20
CA LYS A 476 -0.41 -22.06 -18.26
C LYS A 476 -0.77 -20.65 -17.85
N ARG A 477 -1.15 -20.45 -16.58
CA ARG A 477 -1.43 -19.11 -16.03
C ARG A 477 -0.20 -18.20 -16.08
N ASN A 478 0.96 -18.72 -15.69
CA ASN A 478 2.24 -17.99 -15.77
C ASN A 478 2.63 -17.65 -17.21
N ASP A 479 2.40 -18.57 -18.16
CA ASP A 479 2.65 -18.33 -19.58
C ASP A 479 1.74 -17.22 -20.15
N LEU A 480 0.46 -17.18 -19.73
CA LEU A 480 -0.45 -16.10 -20.09
C LEU A 480 0.08 -14.76 -19.58
N TYR A 481 0.49 -14.68 -18.32
CA TYR A 481 1.03 -13.45 -17.75
C TYR A 481 2.31 -12.98 -18.45
N ALA A 482 3.22 -13.89 -18.80
CA ALA A 482 4.42 -13.54 -19.56
C ALA A 482 4.07 -12.97 -20.96
N LYS A 483 3.07 -13.54 -21.64
CA LYS A 483 2.58 -13.05 -22.94
C LYS A 483 1.93 -11.67 -22.80
N ILE A 484 1.05 -11.49 -21.81
CA ILE A 484 0.41 -10.19 -21.54
C ILE A 484 1.46 -9.11 -21.34
N ASN A 485 2.49 -9.39 -20.53
CA ASN A 485 3.57 -8.44 -20.24
C ASN A 485 4.26 -7.95 -21.52
N LYS A 486 4.58 -8.88 -22.43
CA LYS A 486 5.19 -8.57 -23.72
C LYS A 486 4.26 -7.75 -24.61
N VAL A 487 3.03 -8.23 -24.86
CA VAL A 487 2.06 -7.56 -25.76
C VAL A 487 1.70 -6.17 -25.22
N TYR A 488 1.54 -6.02 -23.90
CA TYR A 488 1.30 -4.72 -23.29
C TYR A 488 2.44 -3.73 -23.58
N LEU A 489 3.69 -4.16 -23.40
CA LEU A 489 4.86 -3.31 -23.66
C LEU A 489 4.92 -2.85 -25.12
N GLU A 490 4.59 -3.74 -26.07
CA GLU A 490 4.60 -3.49 -27.51
C GLU A 490 3.41 -2.64 -27.99
N SER A 491 2.31 -2.60 -27.24
CA SER A 491 1.07 -1.92 -27.64
C SER A 491 1.09 -0.40 -27.49
N SER A 492 2.17 0.22 -27.05
CA SER A 492 2.25 1.65 -26.70
C SER A 492 1.05 2.10 -25.84
N PRO A 493 0.88 1.56 -24.62
CA PRO A 493 -0.31 1.77 -23.80
C PRO A 493 -0.49 3.23 -23.37
N ALA A 494 -1.71 3.59 -23.03
CA ALA A 494 -2.06 4.88 -22.45
C ALA A 494 -1.49 5.09 -21.04
N LEU A 495 -1.18 3.98 -20.35
CA LEU A 495 -0.61 3.97 -19.02
C LEU A 495 0.85 3.50 -19.10
N ILE A 496 1.78 4.42 -18.95
CA ILE A 496 3.22 4.16 -18.99
C ILE A 496 3.69 3.89 -17.57
N THR A 497 4.09 2.66 -17.27
CA THR A 497 4.75 2.30 -16.02
C THR A 497 6.22 2.73 -16.06
N SER A 498 6.74 3.25 -14.96
CA SER A 498 8.11 3.74 -14.88
C SER A 498 8.93 3.07 -13.77
N PHE A 499 8.34 2.94 -12.60
CA PHE A 499 8.95 2.32 -11.43
C PHE A 499 7.91 1.48 -10.70
N GLN A 500 8.30 0.26 -10.31
CA GLN A 500 7.56 -0.48 -9.29
C GLN A 500 7.71 0.26 -7.96
N ARG A 501 6.61 0.44 -7.26
CA ARG A 501 6.59 1.13 -5.97
C ARG A 501 7.36 0.34 -4.92
N THR A 502 8.14 1.04 -4.13
CA THR A 502 8.79 0.53 -2.91
C THR A 502 8.40 1.42 -1.75
N ASP A 503 8.08 0.84 -0.61
CA ASP A 503 7.93 1.57 0.65
C ASP A 503 9.27 1.59 1.37
N ALA A 504 9.66 2.76 1.92
CA ALA A 504 10.91 2.92 2.64
C ALA A 504 10.64 3.44 4.05
N LYS A 505 11.19 2.74 5.03
CA LYS A 505 11.08 3.10 6.45
C LYS A 505 12.48 3.11 7.07
N ALA A 506 12.77 4.09 7.92
CA ALA A 506 13.93 4.07 8.78
C ALA A 506 13.54 3.42 10.11
N VAL A 507 14.26 2.40 10.52
CA VAL A 507 14.01 1.62 11.75
C VAL A 507 15.27 1.63 12.59
N ARG A 508 15.20 1.98 13.86
CA ARG A 508 16.36 1.97 14.75
C ARG A 508 16.95 0.57 14.87
N ASN A 509 18.27 0.49 15.04
CA ASN A 509 19.02 -0.78 15.05
C ASN A 509 18.67 -1.69 16.23
N ASP A 510 18.18 -1.12 17.35
CA ASP A 510 17.72 -1.84 18.54
C ASP A 510 16.29 -2.40 18.41
N VAL A 511 15.55 -2.04 17.35
CA VAL A 511 14.22 -2.57 17.03
C VAL A 511 14.38 -3.81 16.16
N LYS A 512 13.92 -4.95 16.64
CA LYS A 512 13.97 -6.24 15.92
C LYS A 512 12.55 -6.67 15.56
N GLY A 513 12.40 -7.48 14.51
CA GLY A 513 11.11 -8.05 14.11
C GLY A 513 10.14 -7.10 13.44
N TYR A 514 10.43 -5.79 13.35
CA TYR A 514 9.65 -4.86 12.54
C TYR A 514 9.99 -5.09 11.07
N THR A 515 9.09 -5.68 10.31
CA THR A 515 9.30 -6.03 8.90
C THR A 515 8.22 -5.39 8.04
N GLY A 516 8.63 -4.61 7.05
CA GLY A 516 7.70 -4.03 6.07
C GLY A 516 6.95 -5.12 5.30
N HIS A 517 5.69 -4.86 4.96
CA HIS A 517 4.82 -5.80 4.25
C HIS A 517 4.37 -5.23 2.91
N SER A 518 4.51 -6.01 1.84
CA SER A 518 4.23 -5.56 0.45
C SER A 518 2.77 -5.15 0.22
N THR A 519 1.84 -5.64 1.03
CA THR A 519 0.41 -5.27 1.02
C THR A 519 0.00 -4.43 2.25
N TRP A 520 0.94 -3.74 2.89
CA TRP A 520 0.78 -2.82 4.05
C TRP A 520 0.30 -3.48 5.34
N LEU A 521 0.39 -4.78 5.46
CA LEU A 521 -0.03 -5.54 6.64
C LEU A 521 1.12 -5.76 7.62
N THR A 522 1.98 -4.75 7.83
CA THR A 522 3.08 -4.80 8.79
C THR A 522 2.56 -5.17 10.18
N ARG A 523 3.16 -6.18 10.79
CA ARG A 523 2.78 -6.68 12.12
C ARG A 523 3.64 -6.07 13.19
N TRP A 524 3.05 -5.75 14.35
CA TRP A 524 3.73 -5.20 15.53
C TRP A 524 3.99 -6.25 16.61
N ASP A 525 3.22 -7.34 16.61
CA ASP A 525 3.33 -8.45 17.58
C ASP A 525 4.64 -9.24 17.48
N THR A 526 5.34 -9.13 16.35
CA THR A 526 6.67 -9.71 16.16
C THR A 526 7.81 -8.81 16.64
N VAL A 527 7.51 -7.57 17.05
CA VAL A 527 8.52 -6.57 17.39
C VAL A 527 9.04 -6.75 18.80
N THR A 528 10.36 -6.64 18.94
CA THR A 528 11.06 -6.58 20.24
C THR A 528 12.10 -5.47 20.21
N LYS A 529 12.55 -5.03 21.37
CA LYS A 529 13.68 -4.10 21.53
C LYS A 529 14.77 -4.73 22.36
N GLY A 530 16.00 -4.47 21.99
CA GLY A 530 17.18 -4.96 22.72
C GLY A 530 18.43 -4.93 21.84
N ASP A 531 19.57 -5.15 22.47
CA ASP A 531 20.90 -5.15 21.84
C ASP A 531 21.06 -6.25 20.80
#